data_4a48d641445258d0c13fa245981fcaf6
#
_entry.id   4a48d641445258d0c13fa245981fcaf6
#
_cell.length_a   1.000
_cell.length_b   1.000
_cell.length_c   1.000
_cell.angle_alpha   90.00
_cell.angle_beta   90.00
_cell.angle_gamma   90.00
#
_symmetry.space_group_name_H-M   'P 1'
#
loop_
_entity.id
_entity.type
_entity.pdbx_description
1 polymer ?
#
loop_
_entity_poly.entity_id
_entity_poly.type
_entity_poly.pdbx_seq_one_letter_code
_entity_poly.pdbx_strand_id
1 'polypeptide(L)'
;MTRIFDSHAHFDSDWYDEDRELIMQEATQELLGIINPGTDFETSKLAKEYATQYHNIYAGVGFHPHDAKKMQSTDLQNFADWSVDPKVVAIGEIGLDYYYDHSPREVQKRVFVEHLDLAKQLHLPIIVHDRDAHGDIMELIKKEGKGVSGVFHCYSGSLEMAKELLKMGYYLSFGGSATFKNAHKLREVVRYVPLERILLETDSPYLAPEPYRGKRNIPNMVQIVLGRVAQERGESPETLAKATNKNIGDLFAKIKL
;
A
#
# COMPACT_ATOMS: atom_id res chain seq x y z
N MET A 1 10.72 22.03 3.96
CA MET A 1 9.43 21.34 3.74
C MET A 1 9.38 20.12 4.65
N THR A 2 8.21 19.76 5.17
CA THR A 2 8.03 18.53 5.95
C THR A 2 8.23 17.34 5.03
N ARG A 3 9.16 16.42 5.38
CA ARG A 3 9.32 15.17 4.63
C ARG A 3 8.06 14.34 4.79
N ILE A 4 7.65 13.66 3.72
CA ILE A 4 6.49 12.77 3.70
C ILE A 4 6.93 11.31 3.54
N PHE A 5 6.13 10.39 4.06
CA PHE A 5 6.27 8.95 3.88
C PHE A 5 5.48 8.50 2.65
N ASP A 6 6.08 7.67 1.78
CA ASP A 6 5.38 6.97 0.70
C ASP A 6 4.95 5.59 1.21
N SER A 7 3.65 5.37 1.38
CA SER A 7 3.15 4.12 1.97
C SER A 7 3.15 2.92 1.01
N HIS A 8 3.47 3.12 -0.28
CA HIS A 8 3.44 2.03 -1.26
C HIS A 8 4.21 2.37 -2.54
N ALA A 9 5.33 1.69 -2.77
CA ALA A 9 6.16 1.83 -3.98
C ALA A 9 6.90 0.53 -4.29
N HIS A 10 6.95 0.12 -5.58
CA HIS A 10 7.55 -1.13 -6.04
C HIS A 10 8.92 -0.90 -6.67
N PHE A 11 9.98 -1.00 -5.89
CA PHE A 11 11.34 -0.91 -6.40
C PHE A 11 11.79 -2.16 -7.18
N ASP A 12 11.10 -3.28 -7.02
CA ASP A 12 11.35 -4.54 -7.73
C ASP A 12 10.92 -4.52 -9.21
N SER A 13 10.15 -3.51 -9.63
CA SER A 13 9.63 -3.40 -11.00
C SER A 13 10.75 -3.26 -12.05
N ASP A 14 10.60 -3.99 -13.16
CA ASP A 14 11.50 -3.93 -14.35
C ASP A 14 11.58 -2.50 -14.94
N TRP A 15 10.61 -1.65 -14.66
CA TRP A 15 10.63 -0.24 -15.10
C TRP A 15 11.79 0.55 -14.50
N TYR A 16 12.46 0.04 -13.47
CA TYR A 16 13.61 0.65 -12.82
C TYR A 16 14.95 -0.04 -13.12
N ASP A 17 15.00 -1.06 -13.99
CA ASP A 17 16.22 -1.86 -14.20
C ASP A 17 17.46 -1.03 -14.53
N GLU A 18 17.30 0.05 -15.31
CA GLU A 18 18.40 0.89 -15.73
C GLU A 18 18.91 1.85 -14.63
N ASP A 19 18.05 2.24 -13.66
CA ASP A 19 18.35 3.31 -12.70
C ASP A 19 17.79 3.08 -11.29
N ARG A 20 17.43 1.84 -10.97
CA ARG A 20 16.81 1.45 -9.66
C ARG A 20 17.57 1.99 -8.47
N GLU A 21 18.89 1.79 -8.45
CA GLU A 21 19.71 2.22 -7.32
C GLU A 21 19.70 3.74 -7.16
N LEU A 22 19.76 4.48 -8.27
CA LEU A 22 19.68 5.94 -8.26
C LEU A 22 18.33 6.41 -7.71
N ILE A 23 17.22 5.83 -8.19
CA ILE A 23 15.87 6.14 -7.72
C ILE A 23 15.74 5.86 -6.21
N MET A 24 16.25 4.72 -5.73
CA MET A 24 16.23 4.38 -4.30
C MET A 24 17.05 5.36 -3.47
N GLN A 25 18.24 5.72 -3.92
CA GLN A 25 19.10 6.71 -3.23
C GLN A 25 18.42 8.08 -3.14
N GLU A 26 17.88 8.59 -4.24
CA GLU A 26 17.17 9.88 -4.27
C GLU A 26 15.94 9.85 -3.36
N ALA A 27 15.12 8.80 -3.46
CA ALA A 27 13.92 8.66 -2.65
C ALA A 27 14.24 8.59 -1.14
N THR A 28 15.26 7.84 -0.75
CA THR A 28 15.67 7.72 0.66
C THR A 28 16.27 9.01 1.25
N GLN A 29 16.84 9.87 0.42
CA GLN A 29 17.33 11.17 0.85
C GLN A 29 16.21 12.20 1.04
N GLU A 30 15.18 12.16 0.20
CA GLU A 30 14.12 13.18 0.17
C GLU A 30 12.89 12.81 1.01
N LEU A 31 12.55 11.52 1.07
CA LEU A 31 11.37 11.05 1.79
C LEU A 31 11.69 10.67 3.24
N LEU A 32 10.66 10.68 4.07
CA LEU A 32 10.77 10.26 5.47
C LEU A 32 10.95 8.74 5.56
N GLY A 33 10.27 8.00 4.69
CA GLY A 33 10.39 6.56 4.53
C GLY A 33 9.49 6.06 3.41
N ILE A 34 9.64 4.77 3.08
CA ILE A 34 8.94 4.12 1.99
C ILE A 34 8.61 2.69 2.40
N ILE A 35 7.40 2.21 2.12
CA ILE A 35 7.09 0.78 2.18
C ILE A 35 7.15 0.22 0.76
N ASN A 36 7.99 -0.80 0.56
CA ASN A 36 8.02 -1.61 -0.66
C ASN A 36 7.34 -2.95 -0.38
N PRO A 37 6.11 -3.16 -0.82
CA PRO A 37 5.46 -4.45 -0.71
C PRO A 37 5.92 -5.40 -1.81
N GLY A 38 6.16 -6.67 -1.46
CA GLY A 38 6.33 -7.73 -2.44
C GLY A 38 4.98 -8.18 -3.01
N THR A 39 5.02 -8.75 -4.20
CA THR A 39 3.85 -9.22 -4.96
C THR A 39 3.84 -10.73 -5.18
N ASP A 40 4.98 -11.39 -4.94
CA ASP A 40 5.18 -12.84 -4.90
C ASP A 40 6.35 -13.18 -3.96
N PHE A 41 6.81 -14.43 -3.98
CA PHE A 41 7.89 -14.88 -3.10
C PHE A 41 9.21 -14.14 -3.38
N GLU A 42 9.60 -14.04 -4.65
CA GLU A 42 10.88 -13.42 -5.03
C GLU A 42 10.89 -11.92 -4.78
N THR A 43 9.82 -11.23 -5.15
CA THR A 43 9.68 -9.79 -4.90
C THR A 43 9.56 -9.45 -3.42
N SER A 44 8.92 -10.31 -2.61
CA SER A 44 8.89 -10.19 -1.15
C SER A 44 10.29 -10.34 -0.54
N LYS A 45 11.10 -11.26 -1.06
CA LYS A 45 12.50 -11.43 -0.66
C LYS A 45 13.34 -10.19 -1.01
N LEU A 46 13.19 -9.67 -2.24
CA LEU A 46 13.86 -8.44 -2.68
C LEU A 46 13.45 -7.23 -1.83
N ALA A 47 12.16 -7.09 -1.54
CA ALA A 47 11.67 -6.01 -0.67
C ALA A 47 12.35 -6.03 0.70
N LYS A 48 12.51 -7.21 1.31
CA LYS A 48 13.25 -7.39 2.56
C LYS A 48 14.74 -7.04 2.41
N GLU A 49 15.38 -7.44 1.31
CA GLU A 49 16.78 -7.11 1.02
C GLU A 49 16.97 -5.58 0.91
N TYR A 50 16.12 -4.87 0.17
CA TYR A 50 16.13 -3.40 0.07
C TYR A 50 15.93 -2.74 1.44
N ALA A 51 14.98 -3.24 2.23
CA ALA A 51 14.74 -2.73 3.57
C ALA A 51 15.96 -2.90 4.50
N THR A 52 16.78 -3.92 4.29
CA THR A 52 18.03 -4.14 5.02
C THR A 52 19.13 -3.16 4.57
N GLN A 53 19.18 -2.83 3.27
CA GLN A 53 20.19 -1.96 2.70
C GLN A 53 19.95 -0.48 3.00
N TYR A 54 18.70 -0.04 3.10
CA TYR A 54 18.33 1.36 3.27
C TYR A 54 17.59 1.58 4.60
N HIS A 55 18.04 2.56 5.37
CA HIS A 55 17.57 2.79 6.74
C HIS A 55 16.08 3.16 6.84
N ASN A 56 15.49 3.76 5.81
CA ASN A 56 14.11 4.23 5.77
C ASN A 56 13.25 3.54 4.69
N ILE A 57 13.71 2.41 4.14
CA ILE A 57 12.88 1.48 3.38
C ILE A 57 12.40 0.38 4.32
N TYR A 58 11.14 -0.01 4.17
CA TYR A 58 10.47 -1.08 4.90
C TYR A 58 9.81 -2.02 3.91
N ALA A 59 9.61 -3.27 4.30
CA ALA A 59 9.05 -4.29 3.44
C ALA A 59 7.64 -4.72 3.88
N GLY A 60 6.76 -4.94 2.91
CA GLY A 60 5.62 -5.83 3.01
C GLY A 60 5.96 -7.17 2.38
N VAL A 61 5.37 -8.28 2.86
CA VAL A 61 5.56 -9.60 2.27
C VAL A 61 4.20 -10.28 2.03
N GLY A 62 4.02 -10.83 0.83
CA GLY A 62 2.73 -11.43 0.47
C GLY A 62 2.64 -11.84 -1.00
N PHE A 63 1.46 -12.33 -1.38
CA PHE A 63 1.12 -12.66 -2.75
C PHE A 63 0.01 -11.75 -3.27
N HIS A 64 0.35 -10.92 -4.24
CA HIS A 64 -0.62 -10.14 -5.00
C HIS A 64 -1.60 -11.07 -5.73
N PRO A 65 -2.87 -10.71 -5.91
CA PRO A 65 -3.87 -11.56 -6.57
C PRO A 65 -3.46 -12.03 -7.97
N HIS A 66 -2.65 -11.29 -8.71
CA HIS A 66 -2.13 -11.74 -10.01
C HIS A 66 -1.32 -13.04 -9.89
N ASP A 67 -0.54 -13.16 -8.84
CA ASP A 67 0.41 -14.25 -8.62
C ASP A 67 -0.07 -15.29 -7.60
N ALA A 68 -1.28 -15.17 -7.09
CA ALA A 68 -1.88 -16.07 -6.11
C ALA A 68 -1.76 -17.57 -6.47
N LYS A 69 -1.85 -17.90 -7.78
CA LYS A 69 -1.68 -19.28 -8.26
C LYS A 69 -0.26 -19.83 -8.14
N LYS A 70 0.74 -18.98 -7.93
CA LYS A 70 2.15 -19.39 -7.80
C LYS A 70 2.52 -19.78 -6.36
N MET A 71 1.70 -19.38 -5.37
CA MET A 71 1.99 -19.59 -3.95
C MET A 71 2.18 -21.07 -3.64
N GLN A 72 3.26 -21.39 -2.94
CA GLN A 72 3.60 -22.72 -2.45
C GLN A 72 3.24 -22.86 -0.97
N SER A 73 3.07 -24.07 -0.50
CA SER A 73 2.69 -24.34 0.91
C SER A 73 3.72 -23.87 1.95
N THR A 74 4.97 -23.69 1.53
CA THR A 74 6.08 -23.23 2.39
C THR A 74 6.21 -21.73 2.47
N ASP A 75 5.57 -20.97 1.58
CA ASP A 75 5.84 -19.52 1.44
C ASP A 75 5.35 -18.74 2.66
N LEU A 76 4.19 -19.10 3.20
CA LEU A 76 3.65 -18.46 4.39
C LEU A 76 4.58 -18.66 5.63
N GLN A 77 5.23 -19.82 5.74
CA GLN A 77 6.22 -20.04 6.81
C GLN A 77 7.44 -19.14 6.60
N ASN A 78 7.93 -19.01 5.37
CA ASN A 78 9.03 -18.08 5.07
C ASN A 78 8.65 -16.64 5.42
N PHE A 79 7.43 -16.19 5.08
CA PHE A 79 6.96 -14.86 5.45
C PHE A 79 6.85 -14.67 6.96
N ALA A 80 6.43 -15.71 7.70
CA ALA A 80 6.44 -15.69 9.16
C ALA A 80 7.86 -15.53 9.71
N ASP A 81 8.81 -16.29 9.20
CA ASP A 81 10.22 -16.23 9.62
C ASP A 81 10.85 -14.87 9.28
N TRP A 82 10.56 -14.31 8.10
CA TRP A 82 11.05 -12.99 7.72
C TRP A 82 10.41 -11.87 8.54
N SER A 83 9.19 -12.08 9.02
CA SER A 83 8.48 -11.10 9.85
C SER A 83 9.08 -10.89 11.24
N VAL A 84 10.07 -11.69 11.65
CA VAL A 84 10.86 -11.41 12.87
C VAL A 84 11.73 -10.16 12.67
N ASP A 85 12.15 -9.88 11.45
CA ASP A 85 12.91 -8.67 11.12
C ASP A 85 12.04 -7.41 11.35
N PRO A 86 12.53 -6.40 12.11
CA PRO A 86 11.80 -5.17 12.36
C PRO A 86 11.50 -4.37 11.08
N LYS A 87 12.19 -4.64 9.99
CA LYS A 87 11.98 -4.00 8.68
C LYS A 87 10.82 -4.60 7.88
N VAL A 88 10.37 -5.80 8.20
CA VAL A 88 9.15 -6.40 7.64
C VAL A 88 7.97 -5.93 8.48
N VAL A 89 7.19 -5.00 7.94
CA VAL A 89 6.21 -4.22 8.70
C VAL A 89 4.75 -4.59 8.42
N ALA A 90 4.50 -5.35 7.36
CA ALA A 90 3.14 -5.71 6.93
C ALA A 90 3.10 -7.06 6.20
N ILE A 91 1.93 -7.68 6.21
CA ILE A 91 1.56 -8.74 5.27
C ILE A 91 0.88 -8.05 4.07
N GLY A 92 1.51 -8.10 2.93
CA GLY A 92 1.08 -7.41 1.71
C GLY A 92 2.22 -7.24 0.69
N GLU A 93 1.83 -7.06 -0.54
CA GLU A 93 0.50 -6.73 -1.05
C GLU A 93 -0.35 -7.99 -1.25
N ILE A 94 -1.59 -7.98 -0.78
CA ILE A 94 -2.53 -9.10 -0.84
C ILE A 94 -3.92 -8.58 -1.21
N GLY A 95 -4.79 -9.42 -1.76
CA GLY A 95 -6.16 -8.97 -2.06
C GLY A 95 -6.79 -9.67 -3.24
N LEU A 96 -7.64 -8.93 -3.97
CA LEU A 96 -8.39 -9.44 -5.13
C LEU A 96 -8.30 -8.46 -6.32
N ASP A 97 -8.09 -9.02 -7.53
CA ASP A 97 -8.11 -8.28 -8.79
C ASP A 97 -8.95 -9.03 -9.83
N TYR A 98 -10.14 -8.52 -10.10
CA TYR A 98 -11.04 -9.08 -11.10
C TYR A 98 -11.00 -8.33 -12.43
N TYR A 99 -10.19 -7.29 -12.51
CA TYR A 99 -9.94 -6.56 -13.76
C TYR A 99 -9.00 -7.34 -14.68
N TYR A 100 -7.82 -7.72 -14.16
CA TYR A 100 -6.85 -8.51 -14.92
C TYR A 100 -7.10 -10.01 -14.83
N ASP A 101 -7.58 -10.50 -13.69
CA ASP A 101 -8.04 -11.89 -13.45
C ASP A 101 -6.94 -12.95 -13.79
N HIS A 102 -5.65 -12.60 -13.51
CA HIS A 102 -4.51 -13.44 -13.88
C HIS A 102 -4.40 -14.76 -13.12
N SER A 103 -4.96 -14.83 -11.91
CA SER A 103 -5.17 -16.08 -11.16
C SER A 103 -6.67 -16.34 -11.03
N PRO A 104 -7.11 -17.61 -10.98
CA PRO A 104 -8.52 -17.93 -10.77
C PRO A 104 -9.06 -17.27 -9.49
N ARG A 105 -10.26 -16.70 -9.53
CA ARG A 105 -10.83 -15.92 -8.40
C ARG A 105 -10.91 -16.72 -7.11
N GLU A 106 -11.26 -18.00 -7.17
CA GLU A 106 -11.29 -18.85 -5.97
C GLU A 106 -9.90 -19.09 -5.37
N VAL A 107 -8.85 -19.08 -6.21
CA VAL A 107 -7.46 -19.14 -5.74
C VAL A 107 -7.07 -17.80 -5.09
N GLN A 108 -7.43 -16.66 -5.71
CA GLN A 108 -7.19 -15.34 -5.11
C GLN A 108 -7.85 -15.24 -3.73
N LYS A 109 -9.13 -15.62 -3.60
CA LYS A 109 -9.87 -15.61 -2.32
C LYS A 109 -9.22 -16.49 -1.26
N ARG A 110 -8.87 -17.74 -1.62
CA ARG A 110 -8.20 -18.67 -0.71
C ARG A 110 -6.87 -18.09 -0.20
N VAL A 111 -6.02 -17.63 -1.12
CA VAL A 111 -4.71 -17.06 -0.80
C VAL A 111 -4.87 -15.80 0.06
N PHE A 112 -5.84 -14.94 -0.23
CA PHE A 112 -6.13 -13.78 0.59
C PHE A 112 -6.50 -14.17 2.04
N VAL A 113 -7.37 -15.17 2.23
CA VAL A 113 -7.75 -15.66 3.57
C VAL A 113 -6.55 -16.24 4.32
N GLU A 114 -5.71 -17.04 3.65
CA GLU A 114 -4.50 -17.60 4.25
C GLU A 114 -3.54 -16.50 4.75
N HIS A 115 -3.42 -15.38 4.00
CA HIS A 115 -2.62 -14.22 4.43
C HIS A 115 -3.29 -13.42 5.56
N LEU A 116 -4.63 -13.33 5.59
CA LEU A 116 -5.34 -12.74 6.73
C LEU A 116 -5.06 -13.51 8.02
N ASP A 117 -5.04 -14.84 7.95
CA ASP A 117 -4.74 -15.69 9.10
C ASP A 117 -3.28 -15.54 9.54
N LEU A 118 -2.34 -15.45 8.59
CA LEU A 118 -0.95 -15.16 8.89
C LEU A 118 -0.80 -13.79 9.58
N ALA A 119 -1.45 -12.75 9.06
CA ALA A 119 -1.39 -11.42 9.64
C ALA A 119 -1.92 -11.38 11.08
N LYS A 120 -3.00 -12.13 11.38
CA LYS A 120 -3.51 -12.30 12.76
C LYS A 120 -2.49 -12.95 13.67
N GLN A 121 -1.87 -14.05 13.23
CA GLN A 121 -0.88 -14.80 14.03
C GLN A 121 0.35 -13.95 14.35
N LEU A 122 0.78 -13.12 13.41
CA LEU A 122 1.97 -12.27 13.54
C LEU A 122 1.66 -10.90 14.15
N HIS A 123 0.39 -10.56 14.36
CA HIS A 123 -0.05 -9.22 14.77
C HIS A 123 0.48 -8.10 13.86
N LEU A 124 0.56 -8.36 12.54
CA LEU A 124 0.97 -7.40 11.55
C LEU A 124 -0.23 -6.82 10.81
N PRO A 125 -0.16 -5.54 10.42
CA PRO A 125 -1.17 -4.96 9.54
C PRO A 125 -1.06 -5.53 8.12
N ILE A 126 -2.15 -5.39 7.36
CA ILE A 126 -2.20 -5.81 5.96
C ILE A 126 -2.19 -4.62 5.01
N ILE A 127 -1.61 -4.83 3.80
CA ILE A 127 -1.73 -3.90 2.67
C ILE A 127 -2.61 -4.57 1.63
N VAL A 128 -3.80 -3.99 1.40
CA VAL A 128 -4.87 -4.61 0.61
C VAL A 128 -4.96 -4.01 -0.77
N HIS A 129 -4.83 -4.84 -1.79
CA HIS A 129 -5.18 -4.58 -3.17
C HIS A 129 -6.64 -4.93 -3.44
N ASP A 130 -7.39 -4.02 -4.05
CA ASP A 130 -8.78 -4.23 -4.43
C ASP A 130 -9.09 -3.57 -5.78
N ARG A 131 -9.27 -4.38 -6.82
CA ARG A 131 -9.60 -3.88 -8.14
C ARG A 131 -10.75 -4.67 -8.76
N ASP A 132 -11.89 -3.99 -8.97
CA ASP A 132 -13.13 -4.57 -9.49
C ASP A 132 -13.64 -5.78 -8.68
N ALA A 133 -13.22 -5.92 -7.40
CA ALA A 133 -13.52 -7.03 -6.51
C ALA A 133 -14.19 -6.60 -5.18
N HIS A 134 -14.65 -5.36 -5.10
CA HIS A 134 -15.13 -4.69 -3.88
C HIS A 134 -16.14 -5.52 -3.05
N GLY A 135 -17.07 -6.24 -3.71
CA GLY A 135 -18.06 -7.06 -3.03
C GLY A 135 -17.44 -8.22 -2.25
N ASP A 136 -16.64 -9.02 -2.94
CA ASP A 136 -16.01 -10.20 -2.36
C ASP A 136 -14.97 -9.84 -1.31
N ILE A 137 -14.17 -8.79 -1.55
CA ILE A 137 -13.16 -8.37 -0.58
C ILE A 137 -13.80 -7.85 0.71
N MET A 138 -14.91 -7.10 0.61
CA MET A 138 -15.66 -6.63 1.77
C MET A 138 -16.31 -7.79 2.55
N GLU A 139 -16.81 -8.82 1.86
CA GLU A 139 -17.34 -10.02 2.50
C GLU A 139 -16.24 -10.76 3.26
N LEU A 140 -15.09 -11.02 2.62
CA LEU A 140 -13.95 -11.70 3.24
C LEU A 140 -13.39 -10.93 4.42
N ILE A 141 -13.22 -9.62 4.32
CA ILE A 141 -12.75 -8.78 5.44
C ILE A 141 -13.72 -8.84 6.62
N LYS A 142 -15.03 -8.77 6.37
CA LYS A 142 -16.04 -8.86 7.45
C LYS A 142 -16.05 -10.21 8.14
N LYS A 143 -15.89 -11.28 7.36
CA LYS A 143 -15.97 -12.66 7.85
C LYS A 143 -14.64 -13.11 8.47
N GLU A 144 -13.55 -12.93 7.75
CA GLU A 144 -12.24 -13.48 8.09
C GLU A 144 -11.24 -12.43 8.59
N GLY A 145 -11.45 -11.13 8.33
CA GLY A 145 -10.53 -10.06 8.71
C GLY A 145 -10.70 -9.51 10.12
N LYS A 146 -11.57 -10.09 10.95
CA LYS A 146 -11.83 -9.58 12.30
C LYS A 146 -10.56 -9.57 13.15
N GLY A 147 -10.21 -8.39 13.69
CA GLY A 147 -9.00 -8.19 14.50
C GLY A 147 -7.74 -7.89 13.70
N VAL A 148 -7.82 -7.84 12.36
CA VAL A 148 -6.72 -7.43 11.50
C VAL A 148 -6.85 -5.95 11.21
N SER A 149 -5.79 -5.18 11.44
CA SER A 149 -5.67 -3.79 10.99
C SER A 149 -5.02 -3.75 9.61
N GLY A 150 -5.24 -2.67 8.86
CA GLY A 150 -4.61 -2.55 7.55
C GLY A 150 -4.96 -1.29 6.80
N VAL A 151 -4.44 -1.20 5.60
CA VAL A 151 -4.70 -0.14 4.63
C VAL A 151 -5.22 -0.72 3.32
N PHE A 152 -6.26 -0.13 2.78
CA PHE A 152 -6.63 -0.32 1.38
C PHE A 152 -5.79 0.66 0.57
N HIS A 153 -4.75 0.13 -0.10
CA HIS A 153 -3.87 0.93 -0.91
C HIS A 153 -4.56 1.35 -2.21
N CYS A 154 -4.08 2.40 -2.84
CA CYS A 154 -4.61 2.94 -4.10
C CYS A 154 -6.15 2.95 -4.16
N TYR A 155 -6.79 3.38 -3.07
CA TYR A 155 -8.24 3.24 -2.87
C TYR A 155 -9.04 3.71 -4.09
N SER A 156 -9.90 2.83 -4.60
CA SER A 156 -10.73 3.09 -5.79
C SER A 156 -12.23 2.81 -5.58
N GLY A 157 -12.60 2.42 -4.36
CA GLY A 157 -13.98 2.09 -3.99
C GLY A 157 -14.89 3.31 -3.84
N SER A 158 -16.17 3.04 -3.51
CA SER A 158 -17.19 4.07 -3.29
C SER A 158 -17.05 4.75 -1.93
N LEU A 159 -17.74 5.89 -1.75
CA LEU A 159 -17.83 6.55 -0.45
C LEU A 159 -18.51 5.65 0.60
N GLU A 160 -19.48 4.84 0.21
CA GLU A 160 -20.18 3.90 1.10
C GLU A 160 -19.24 2.82 1.61
N MET A 161 -18.44 2.23 0.71
CA MET A 161 -17.40 1.27 1.08
C MET A 161 -16.36 1.89 2.01
N ALA A 162 -15.91 3.12 1.71
CA ALA A 162 -15.00 3.86 2.59
C ALA A 162 -15.54 4.01 4.01
N LYS A 163 -16.83 4.38 4.15
CA LYS A 163 -17.49 4.51 5.46
C LYS A 163 -17.49 3.20 6.25
N GLU A 164 -17.71 2.07 5.57
CA GLU A 164 -17.68 0.75 6.23
C GLU A 164 -16.26 0.36 6.67
N LEU A 165 -15.26 0.54 5.80
CA LEU A 165 -13.86 0.27 6.12
C LEU A 165 -13.36 1.12 7.30
N LEU A 166 -13.70 2.41 7.30
CA LEU A 166 -13.35 3.32 8.40
C LEU A 166 -13.97 2.90 9.72
N LYS A 167 -15.24 2.44 9.74
CA LYS A 167 -15.89 1.89 10.95
C LYS A 167 -15.20 0.61 11.46
N MET A 168 -14.61 -0.18 10.56
CA MET A 168 -13.81 -1.35 10.92
C MET A 168 -12.37 -1.01 11.34
N GLY A 169 -11.97 0.28 11.25
CA GLY A 169 -10.66 0.76 11.68
C GLY A 169 -9.57 0.74 10.60
N TYR A 170 -9.91 0.44 9.35
CA TYR A 170 -8.97 0.46 8.25
C TYR A 170 -8.54 1.87 7.87
N TYR A 171 -7.33 1.97 7.32
CA TYR A 171 -6.80 3.16 6.67
C TYR A 171 -7.08 3.11 5.17
N LEU A 172 -7.18 4.28 4.55
CA LEU A 172 -7.29 4.41 3.09
C LEU A 172 -6.11 5.21 2.57
N SER A 173 -5.43 4.67 1.56
CA SER A 173 -4.30 5.34 0.93
C SER A 173 -4.69 5.88 -0.44
N PHE A 174 -4.15 7.04 -0.78
CA PHE A 174 -4.44 7.74 -2.03
C PHE A 174 -3.15 8.07 -2.77
N GLY A 175 -3.09 7.65 -4.02
CA GLY A 175 -1.95 7.86 -4.93
C GLY A 175 -2.25 8.84 -6.05
N GLY A 176 -1.48 8.70 -7.14
CA GLY A 176 -1.58 9.55 -8.33
C GLY A 176 -2.97 9.62 -8.95
N SER A 177 -3.76 8.55 -8.83
CA SER A 177 -5.15 8.49 -9.31
C SER A 177 -6.04 9.60 -8.73
N ALA A 178 -5.82 10.04 -7.50
CA ALA A 178 -6.57 11.14 -6.88
C ALA A 178 -6.35 12.51 -7.57
N THR A 179 -5.25 12.64 -8.31
CA THR A 179 -4.91 13.87 -9.05
C THR A 179 -5.59 13.97 -10.41
N PHE A 180 -6.13 12.85 -10.95
CA PHE A 180 -6.65 12.80 -12.32
C PHE A 180 -7.89 13.67 -12.50
N LYS A 181 -8.03 14.29 -13.68
CA LYS A 181 -9.12 15.21 -13.98
C LYS A 181 -10.50 14.59 -13.78
N ASN A 182 -10.65 13.32 -14.11
CA ASN A 182 -11.92 12.56 -14.01
C ASN A 182 -12.16 11.88 -12.65
N ALA A 183 -11.30 12.07 -11.65
CA ALA A 183 -11.37 11.41 -10.35
C ALA A 183 -12.37 12.07 -9.37
N HIS A 184 -13.53 12.55 -9.85
CA HIS A 184 -14.49 13.29 -9.02
C HIS A 184 -14.99 12.47 -7.81
N LYS A 185 -15.39 11.22 -8.05
CA LYS A 185 -15.88 10.31 -6.97
C LYS A 185 -14.79 10.01 -5.94
N LEU A 186 -13.57 9.76 -6.41
CA LEU A 186 -12.45 9.51 -5.50
C LEU A 186 -12.14 10.73 -4.63
N ARG A 187 -12.22 11.95 -5.19
CA ARG A 187 -12.03 13.18 -4.42
C ARG A 187 -13.12 13.43 -3.37
N GLU A 188 -14.34 12.93 -3.57
CA GLU A 188 -15.37 12.94 -2.53
C GLU A 188 -14.94 12.07 -1.33
N VAL A 189 -14.36 10.90 -1.61
CA VAL A 189 -13.80 10.04 -0.54
C VAL A 189 -12.62 10.72 0.15
N VAL A 190 -11.69 11.31 -0.62
CA VAL A 190 -10.53 12.07 -0.08
C VAL A 190 -10.97 13.16 0.90
N ARG A 191 -12.04 13.90 0.57
CA ARG A 191 -12.59 14.94 1.48
C ARG A 191 -13.28 14.36 2.72
N TYR A 192 -13.83 13.16 2.61
CA TYR A 192 -14.58 12.51 3.69
C TYR A 192 -13.70 11.81 4.72
N VAL A 193 -12.59 11.16 4.29
CA VAL A 193 -11.74 10.34 5.16
C VAL A 193 -11.15 11.20 6.29
N PRO A 194 -11.29 10.78 7.58
CA PRO A 194 -10.68 11.50 8.70
C PRO A 194 -9.15 11.59 8.55
N LEU A 195 -8.56 12.68 9.05
CA LEU A 195 -7.10 12.86 9.04
C LEU A 195 -6.34 11.71 9.69
N GLU A 196 -6.95 11.07 10.69
CA GLU A 196 -6.36 9.96 11.44
C GLU A 196 -6.43 8.62 10.70
N ARG A 197 -7.01 8.58 9.49
CA ARG A 197 -7.20 7.35 8.71
C ARG A 197 -6.75 7.46 7.25
N ILE A 198 -6.07 8.55 6.90
CA ILE A 198 -5.58 8.78 5.53
C ILE A 198 -4.08 8.47 5.44
N LEU A 199 -3.68 7.76 4.38
CA LEU A 199 -2.29 7.60 3.96
C LEU A 199 -2.11 8.14 2.54
N LEU A 200 -0.88 8.44 2.17
CA LEU A 200 -0.51 8.85 0.82
C LEU A 200 0.60 7.95 0.29
N GLU A 201 0.54 7.71 -1.02
CA GLU A 201 1.44 6.82 -1.72
C GLU A 201 1.68 7.25 -3.16
N THR A 202 2.59 6.57 -3.84
CA THR A 202 2.76 6.72 -5.28
C THR A 202 2.21 5.54 -6.07
N ASP A 203 2.28 4.33 -5.55
CA ASP A 203 2.14 3.08 -6.31
C ASP A 203 3.13 3.03 -7.49
N SER A 204 4.30 3.66 -7.30
CA SER A 204 5.32 3.76 -8.34
C SER A 204 5.93 2.39 -8.67
N PRO A 205 6.18 2.11 -9.96
CA PRO A 205 6.27 3.01 -11.12
C PRO A 205 4.94 3.31 -11.82
N TYR A 206 3.82 2.86 -11.29
CA TYR A 206 2.50 3.01 -11.89
C TYR A 206 1.84 4.35 -11.52
N LEU A 207 0.74 4.69 -12.17
CA LEU A 207 -0.21 5.73 -11.78
C LEU A 207 0.40 7.11 -11.50
N ALA A 208 1.39 7.54 -12.30
CA ALA A 208 2.00 8.86 -12.14
C ALA A 208 0.95 9.98 -12.02
N PRO A 209 1.11 10.91 -11.04
CA PRO A 209 0.16 12.00 -10.83
C PRO A 209 0.17 13.02 -11.99
N GLU A 210 -0.92 13.77 -12.15
CA GLU A 210 -0.92 14.94 -13.05
C GLU A 210 0.12 15.97 -12.60
N PRO A 211 0.89 16.58 -13.52
CA PRO A 211 0.78 16.53 -14.98
C PRO A 211 1.58 15.40 -15.64
N TYR A 212 2.10 14.45 -14.89
CA TYR A 212 2.99 13.37 -15.39
C TYR A 212 2.23 12.10 -15.79
N ARG A 213 0.92 12.10 -15.78
CA ARG A 213 0.09 10.94 -16.15
C ARG A 213 0.56 10.32 -17.48
N GLY A 214 0.72 8.98 -17.47
CA GLY A 214 1.21 8.20 -18.63
C GLY A 214 2.74 8.14 -18.74
N LYS A 215 3.48 8.76 -17.81
CA LYS A 215 4.93 8.59 -17.66
C LYS A 215 5.24 7.62 -16.51
N ARG A 216 6.49 7.19 -16.41
CA ARG A 216 6.97 6.42 -15.28
C ARG A 216 6.86 7.27 -13.98
N ASN A 217 6.24 6.70 -12.98
CA ASN A 217 6.17 7.29 -11.64
C ASN A 217 7.45 6.99 -10.84
N ILE A 218 7.76 7.81 -9.86
CA ILE A 218 8.84 7.60 -8.88
C ILE A 218 8.34 7.96 -7.48
N PRO A 219 8.90 7.39 -6.40
CA PRO A 219 8.42 7.63 -5.02
C PRO A 219 8.38 9.10 -4.63
N ASN A 220 9.31 9.94 -5.14
CA ASN A 220 9.35 11.38 -4.86
C ASN A 220 8.09 12.13 -5.33
N MET A 221 7.33 11.54 -6.27
CA MET A 221 6.06 12.13 -6.75
C MET A 221 4.94 12.08 -5.70
N VAL A 222 5.10 11.38 -4.58
CA VAL A 222 4.17 11.47 -3.43
C VAL A 222 4.01 12.92 -2.95
N GLN A 223 4.98 13.79 -3.15
CA GLN A 223 4.87 15.22 -2.84
C GLN A 223 3.84 15.94 -3.71
N ILE A 224 3.68 15.52 -4.97
CA ILE A 224 2.65 16.04 -5.87
C ILE A 224 1.27 15.58 -5.40
N VAL A 225 1.16 14.29 -5.03
CA VAL A 225 -0.06 13.72 -4.44
C VAL A 225 -0.43 14.48 -3.17
N LEU A 226 0.53 14.71 -2.26
CA LEU A 226 0.33 15.50 -1.04
C LEU A 226 -0.26 16.87 -1.34
N GLY A 227 0.34 17.63 -2.26
CA GLY A 227 -0.13 18.97 -2.64
C GLY A 227 -1.57 18.95 -3.16
N ARG A 228 -1.91 17.96 -4.01
CA ARG A 228 -3.25 17.83 -4.57
C ARG A 228 -4.29 17.41 -3.54
N VAL A 229 -3.98 16.41 -2.71
CA VAL A 229 -4.89 15.94 -1.66
C VAL A 229 -5.12 17.04 -0.62
N ALA A 230 -4.09 17.77 -0.20
CA ALA A 230 -4.22 18.91 0.69
C ALA A 230 -5.14 19.99 0.11
N GLN A 231 -4.99 20.33 -1.19
CA GLN A 231 -5.87 21.26 -1.87
C GLN A 231 -7.34 20.80 -1.87
N GLU A 232 -7.60 19.52 -2.18
CA GLU A 232 -8.96 18.95 -2.18
C GLU A 232 -9.61 18.96 -0.80
N ARG A 233 -8.82 18.87 0.26
CA ARG A 233 -9.28 18.87 1.65
C ARG A 233 -9.37 20.27 2.26
N GLY A 234 -8.83 21.28 1.60
CA GLY A 234 -8.71 22.62 2.15
C GLY A 234 -7.72 22.73 3.33
N GLU A 235 -6.71 21.87 3.34
CA GLU A 235 -5.68 21.78 4.37
C GLU A 235 -4.32 22.25 3.86
N SER A 236 -3.40 22.60 4.77
CA SER A 236 -2.03 22.86 4.35
C SER A 236 -1.31 21.54 4.06
N PRO A 237 -0.39 21.49 3.07
CA PRO A 237 0.45 20.30 2.83
C PRO A 237 1.22 19.87 4.09
N GLU A 238 1.64 20.82 4.92
CA GLU A 238 2.35 20.52 6.17
C GLU A 238 1.45 19.79 7.18
N THR A 239 0.21 20.24 7.35
CA THR A 239 -0.77 19.60 8.24
C THR A 239 -1.05 18.17 7.79
N LEU A 240 -1.31 17.98 6.50
CA LEU A 240 -1.59 16.65 5.94
C LEU A 240 -0.37 15.73 6.04
N ALA A 241 0.84 16.21 5.73
CA ALA A 241 2.06 15.40 5.86
C ALA A 241 2.30 14.95 7.29
N LYS A 242 2.12 15.82 8.29
CA LYS A 242 2.24 15.45 9.71
C LYS A 242 1.21 14.38 10.11
N ALA A 243 -0.02 14.51 9.64
CA ALA A 243 -1.08 13.54 9.93
C ALA A 243 -0.80 12.19 9.30
N THR A 244 -0.46 12.15 8.00
CA THR A 244 -0.16 10.89 7.30
C THR A 244 1.09 10.20 7.86
N ASN A 245 2.14 10.95 8.17
CA ASN A 245 3.34 10.39 8.81
C ASN A 245 3.01 9.78 10.19
N LYS A 246 2.21 10.47 11.01
CA LYS A 246 1.74 9.90 12.29
C LYS A 246 0.95 8.61 12.06
N ASN A 247 0.07 8.59 11.08
CA ASN A 247 -0.75 7.41 10.74
C ASN A 247 0.09 6.21 10.31
N ILE A 248 1.23 6.44 9.64
CA ILE A 248 2.21 5.38 9.33
C ILE A 248 2.69 4.73 10.63
N GLY A 249 3.13 5.51 11.61
CA GLY A 249 3.58 4.97 12.91
C GLY A 249 2.48 4.30 13.72
N ASP A 250 1.24 4.82 13.62
CA ASP A 250 0.07 4.25 14.31
C ASP A 250 -0.35 2.89 13.69
N LEU A 251 -0.28 2.75 12.36
CA LEU A 251 -0.65 1.52 11.67
C LEU A 251 0.49 0.49 11.66
N PHE A 252 1.69 0.90 11.30
CA PHE A 252 2.86 0.04 11.15
C PHE A 252 3.76 0.18 12.39
N ALA A 253 3.36 -0.45 13.50
CA ALA A 253 3.96 -0.26 14.83
C ALA A 253 5.48 -0.53 14.92
N LYS A 254 6.04 -1.25 13.94
CA LYS A 254 7.49 -1.47 13.83
C LYS A 254 8.23 -0.24 13.28
N ILE A 255 7.55 0.67 12.58
CA ILE A 255 8.14 1.91 12.05
C ILE A 255 8.25 2.92 13.19
N LYS A 256 9.46 3.40 13.44
CA LYS A 256 9.73 4.47 14.42
C LYS A 256 10.12 5.72 13.65
N LEU A 257 9.27 6.75 13.67
CA LEU A 257 9.44 8.04 13.00
C LEU A 257 9.94 9.10 13.98
#